data_22b47cc3b0c9e3d1a4d3a63b99a154c0
#
_entry.id   22b47cc3b0c9e3d1a4d3a63b99a154c0
#
_cell.length_a   1.000
_cell.length_b   1.000
_cell.length_c   1.000
_cell.angle_alpha   90.00
_cell.angle_beta   90.00
_cell.angle_gamma   90.00
#
_symmetry.space_group_name_H-M   'P 1'
#
loop_
_entity.id
_entity.type
_entity.pdbx_description
1 polymer ?
#
loop_
_entity_poly.entity_id
_entity_poly.type
_entity_poly.pdbx_seq_one_letter_code
_entity_poly.pdbx_strand_id
1 'polypeptide(L)'
;MAGETPITVIGNLTADPELRFTPNGVPVANFTVASTPRTFDRQTNEWRDGEAMFLNCSVWRQFAENVAESLSKGMRVIVSGNLKARSYE
;
A
#
# COMPACT_ATOMS: atom_id res chain seq x y z
N MET A 1 -7.58 -20.05 -4.40
CA MET A 1 -7.55 -19.93 -5.86
C MET A 1 -6.11 -19.85 -6.36
N ALA A 2 -5.82 -20.57 -7.43
CA ALA A 2 -4.49 -20.56 -8.01
C ALA A 2 -4.13 -19.17 -8.54
N GLY A 3 -2.89 -18.77 -8.41
CA GLY A 3 -2.40 -17.50 -8.94
C GLY A 3 -2.42 -16.33 -7.99
N GLU A 4 -2.88 -16.52 -6.78
CA GLU A 4 -2.79 -15.46 -5.78
C GLU A 4 -1.38 -15.39 -5.21
N THR A 5 -0.89 -14.16 -5.04
CA THR A 5 0.44 -13.92 -4.47
C THR A 5 0.27 -13.08 -3.20
N PRO A 6 0.28 -13.71 -2.03
CA PRO A 6 0.19 -12.95 -0.78
C PRO A 6 1.47 -12.16 -0.55
N ILE A 7 1.32 -10.96 -0.04
CA ILE A 7 2.43 -10.05 0.19
C ILE A 7 2.14 -9.20 1.43
N THR A 8 3.18 -8.88 2.17
CA THR A 8 3.10 -7.96 3.29
C THR A 8 4.08 -6.83 3.04
N VAL A 9 3.58 -5.60 3.13
CA VAL A 9 4.37 -4.39 2.86
C VAL A 9 4.31 -3.48 4.06
N ILE A 10 5.45 -2.92 4.42
CA ILE A 10 5.57 -1.92 5.49
C ILE A 10 6.00 -0.62 4.82
N GLY A 11 5.26 0.43 5.06
CA GLY A 11 5.58 1.73 4.48
C GLY A 11 4.68 2.82 4.99
N ASN A 12 4.73 3.96 4.33
CA ASN A 12 3.97 5.14 4.72
C ASN A 12 3.01 5.55 3.62
N LEU A 13 1.84 6.04 4.00
CA LEU A 13 0.88 6.56 3.04
C LEU A 13 1.43 7.82 2.39
N THR A 14 1.29 7.90 1.07
CA THR A 14 1.76 9.06 0.29
C THR A 14 0.73 10.17 0.25
N ALA A 15 -0.54 9.84 0.52
CA ALA A 15 -1.65 10.78 0.55
C ALA A 15 -2.76 10.18 1.41
N ASP A 16 -3.78 10.99 1.71
CA ASP A 16 -4.95 10.48 2.42
C ASP A 16 -5.67 9.43 1.57
N PRO A 17 -6.25 8.39 2.20
CA PRO A 17 -7.04 7.42 1.45
C PRO A 17 -8.23 8.08 0.78
N GLU A 18 -8.55 7.63 -0.41
CA GLU A 18 -9.69 8.12 -1.17
C GLU A 18 -10.82 7.09 -1.11
N LEU A 19 -11.94 7.49 -0.50
CA LEU A 19 -13.13 6.63 -0.40
C LEU A 19 -14.06 6.91 -1.55
N ARG A 20 -14.44 5.87 -2.25
CA ARG A 20 -15.40 5.93 -3.34
C ARG A 20 -16.42 4.81 -3.21
N PHE A 21 -17.49 4.94 -3.95
CA PHE A 21 -18.54 3.92 -3.98
C PHE A 21 -18.69 3.43 -5.41
N THR A 22 -18.81 2.12 -5.56
CA THR A 22 -19.10 1.53 -6.86
C THR A 22 -20.52 1.87 -7.27
N PRO A 23 -20.91 1.66 -8.55
CA PRO A 23 -22.30 1.86 -8.98
C PRO A 23 -23.32 1.08 -8.15
N ASN A 24 -22.91 -0.04 -7.56
CA ASN A 24 -23.78 -0.83 -6.69
C ASN A 24 -23.77 -0.38 -5.23
N GLY A 25 -23.07 0.73 -4.93
CA GLY A 25 -23.03 1.27 -3.58
C GLY A 25 -22.03 0.61 -2.65
N VAL A 26 -21.09 -0.16 -3.17
CA VAL A 26 -20.06 -0.81 -2.34
C VAL A 26 -18.90 0.15 -2.11
N PRO A 27 -18.52 0.44 -0.85
CA PRO A 27 -17.39 1.31 -0.58
C PRO A 27 -16.07 0.65 -0.92
N VAL A 28 -15.18 1.46 -1.51
CA VAL A 28 -13.81 1.06 -1.79
C VAL A 28 -12.88 2.23 -1.44
N ALA A 29 -11.83 1.96 -0.70
CA ALA A 29 -10.81 2.96 -0.39
C ALA A 29 -9.53 2.61 -1.11
N ASN A 30 -8.96 3.62 -1.77
CA ASN A 30 -7.70 3.48 -2.49
C ASN A 30 -6.65 4.34 -1.81
N PHE A 31 -5.47 3.80 -1.65
CA PHE A 31 -4.33 4.52 -1.10
C PHE A 31 -3.04 3.94 -1.64
N THR A 32 -1.99 4.73 -1.56
CA THR A 32 -0.66 4.32 -2.03
C THR A 32 0.29 4.28 -0.85
N VAL A 33 1.03 3.19 -0.74
CA VAL A 33 2.05 3.00 0.30
C VAL A 33 3.41 3.08 -0.36
N ALA A 34 4.27 3.93 0.20
CA ALA A 34 5.66 4.04 -0.20
C ALA A 34 6.51 3.21 0.75
N SER A 35 7.18 2.21 0.20
CA SER A 35 8.08 1.34 0.96
C SER A 35 9.50 1.57 0.46
N THR A 36 10.38 2.03 1.34
CA THR A 36 11.77 2.30 1.00
C THR A 36 12.65 1.33 1.75
N PRO A 37 13.24 0.35 1.05
CA PRO A 37 14.15 -0.57 1.71
C PRO A 37 15.42 0.14 2.13
N ARG A 38 15.97 -0.28 3.25
CA ARG A 38 17.26 0.25 3.73
C ARG A 38 18.28 -0.87 3.72
N THR A 39 19.46 -0.55 3.21
CA THR A 39 20.56 -1.49 3.12
C THR A 39 21.75 -0.94 3.87
N PHE A 40 22.47 -1.82 4.56
CA PHE A 40 23.69 -1.43 5.23
C PHE A 40 24.87 -1.54 4.25
N ASP A 41 25.58 -0.44 4.05
CA ASP A 41 26.75 -0.42 3.21
C ASP A 41 27.99 -0.71 4.08
N ARG A 42 28.57 -1.87 3.87
CA ARG A 42 29.74 -2.30 4.65
C ARG A 42 31.00 -1.52 4.35
N GLN A 43 31.08 -0.92 3.16
CA GLN A 43 32.25 -0.13 2.78
C GLN A 43 32.29 1.22 3.48
N THR A 44 31.15 1.89 3.57
CA THR A 44 31.05 3.19 4.23
C THR A 44 30.58 3.08 5.67
N ASN A 45 30.13 1.89 6.08
CA ASN A 45 29.60 1.63 7.42
C ASN A 45 28.35 2.48 7.72
N GLU A 46 27.54 2.72 6.71
CA GLU A 46 26.33 3.54 6.80
C GLU A 46 25.12 2.81 6.30
N TRP A 47 23.95 3.18 6.83
CA TRP A 47 22.67 2.74 6.31
C TRP A 47 22.29 3.64 5.16
N ARG A 48 21.88 3.04 4.06
CA ARG A 48 21.43 3.78 2.88
C ARG A 48 20.00 3.39 2.52
N ASP A 49 19.24 4.39 2.09
CA ASP A 49 17.92 4.15 1.54
C ASP A 49 18.06 3.59 0.13
N GLY A 50 17.34 2.54 -0.13
CA GLY A 50 17.23 2.01 -1.48
C GLY A 50 16.19 2.79 -2.28
N GLU A 51 15.82 2.25 -3.42
CA GLU A 51 14.81 2.84 -4.28
C GLU A 51 13.43 2.61 -3.68
N ALA A 52 12.63 3.67 -3.60
CA ALA A 52 11.28 3.57 -3.05
C ALA A 52 10.38 2.77 -3.99
N MET A 53 9.57 1.92 -3.37
CA MET A 53 8.59 1.12 -4.07
C MET A 53 7.21 1.65 -3.73
N PHE A 54 6.39 1.93 -4.74
CA PHE A 54 5.04 2.48 -4.53
C PHE A 54 4.01 1.42 -4.90
N LEU A 55 3.18 1.07 -3.93
CA LEU A 55 2.14 0.08 -4.13
C LEU A 55 0.77 0.70 -3.94
N ASN A 56 -0.06 0.59 -4.97
CA ASN A 56 -1.44 1.03 -4.91
C ASN A 56 -2.27 -0.05 -4.23
N CYS A 57 -3.01 0.34 -3.20
CA CYS A 57 -3.80 -0.57 -2.40
C CYS A 57 -5.27 -0.25 -2.52
N SER A 58 -6.09 -1.28 -2.52
CA SER A 58 -7.55 -1.13 -2.49
C SER A 58 -8.11 -2.02 -1.40
N VAL A 59 -9.01 -1.46 -0.60
CA VAL A 59 -9.74 -2.21 0.42
C VAL A 59 -11.23 -1.97 0.23
N TRP A 60 -12.03 -2.93 0.63
CA TRP A 60 -13.44 -2.97 0.29
C TRP A 60 -14.34 -3.04 1.51
N ARG A 61 -15.56 -2.53 1.38
CA ARG A 61 -16.65 -2.66 2.36
C ARG A 61 -16.28 -2.01 3.69
N GLN A 62 -16.46 -2.69 4.80
CA GLN A 62 -16.19 -2.12 6.11
C GLN A 62 -14.74 -1.72 6.30
N PHE A 63 -13.81 -2.47 5.71
CA PHE A 63 -12.39 -2.09 5.75
C PHE A 63 -12.14 -0.76 5.05
N ALA A 64 -12.86 -0.49 3.95
CA ALA A 64 -12.72 0.78 3.23
C ALA A 64 -13.14 1.95 4.11
N GLU A 65 -14.26 1.81 4.80
CA GLU A 65 -14.76 2.85 5.70
C GLU A 65 -13.81 3.07 6.87
N ASN A 66 -13.32 1.99 7.47
CA ASN A 66 -12.38 2.07 8.59
C ASN A 66 -11.07 2.73 8.18
N VAL A 67 -10.55 2.39 7.01
CA VAL A 67 -9.31 2.98 6.47
C VAL A 67 -9.50 4.48 6.23
N ALA A 68 -10.62 4.87 5.63
CA ALA A 68 -10.89 6.27 5.35
C ALA A 68 -10.98 7.12 6.61
N GLU A 69 -11.49 6.54 7.70
CA GLU A 69 -11.60 7.25 8.98
C GLU A 69 -10.29 7.28 9.76
N SER A 70 -9.48 6.24 9.67
CA SER A 70 -8.34 6.02 10.55
C SER A 70 -7.01 6.46 10.00
N LEU A 71 -6.82 6.34 8.69
CA LEU A 71 -5.50 6.56 8.08
C LEU A 71 -5.42 7.93 7.42
N SER A 72 -4.22 8.48 7.44
CA SER A 72 -3.95 9.75 6.79
C SER A 72 -2.55 9.77 6.22
N LYS A 73 -2.29 10.75 5.36
CA LYS A 73 -1.00 10.95 4.72
C LYS A 73 0.13 10.92 5.73
N GLY A 74 1.18 10.17 5.42
CA GLY A 74 2.38 10.09 6.24
C GLY A 74 2.35 9.00 7.29
N MET A 75 1.21 8.40 7.57
CA MET A 75 1.14 7.32 8.55
C MET A 75 1.88 6.08 8.07
N ARG A 76 2.60 5.45 9.00
CA ARG A 76 3.26 4.18 8.74
C ARG A 76 2.30 3.04 8.97
N VAL A 77 2.24 2.13 8.01
CA VAL A 77 1.28 1.03 8.04
C VAL A 77 1.94 -0.28 7.63
N ILE A 78 1.30 -1.36 8.03
CA ILE A 78 1.63 -2.71 7.57
C ILE A 78 0.42 -3.18 6.78
N VAL A 79 0.63 -3.52 5.52
CA VAL A 79 -0.44 -3.97 4.64
C VAL A 79 -0.19 -5.41 4.23
N SER A 80 -1.18 -6.25 4.48
CA SER A 80 -1.15 -7.64 4.01
C SER A 80 -2.29 -7.83 3.03
N GLY A 81 -1.99 -8.44 1.90
CA GLY A 81 -3.00 -8.68 0.88
C GLY A 81 -2.46 -9.49 -0.26
N ASN A 82 -3.21 -9.51 -1.34
CA ASN A 82 -2.84 -10.24 -2.54
C ASN A 82 -2.36 -9.27 -3.61
N LEU A 83 -1.19 -9.54 -4.14
CA LEU A 83 -0.63 -8.74 -5.20
C LEU A 83 -1.31 -9.09 -6.52
N LYS A 84 -1.73 -8.07 -7.25
CA LYS A 84 -2.31 -8.21 -8.57
C LYS A 84 -1.51 -7.41 -9.57
N ALA A 85 -1.26 -8.02 -10.71
CA ALA A 85 -0.58 -7.35 -11.80
C ALA A 85 -1.59 -6.95 -12.87
N ARG A 86 -1.37 -5.79 -13.49
CA ARG A 86 -2.13 -5.34 -14.65
C ARG A 86 -1.16 -5.11 -15.79
N SER A 87 -1.54 -5.55 -16.97
CA SER A 87 -0.76 -5.31 -18.17
C SER A 87 -1.47 -4.25 -19.03
N TYR A 88 -0.68 -3.32 -19.55
CA TYR A 88 -1.19 -2.29 -20.47
C TYR A 88 -0.49 -2.44 -21.80
N GLU A 89 -1.27 -2.34 -22.85
CA GLU A 89 -0.75 -2.42 -24.21
C GLU A 89 -0.94 -1.12 -24.95
#